data_765bb745685fae5307877f815cc5fb6d
#
_entry.id   765bb745685fae5307877f815cc5fb6d
#
_cell.length_a   1.000
_cell.length_b   1.000
_cell.length_c   1.000
_cell.angle_alpha   90.00
_cell.angle_beta   90.00
_cell.angle_gamma   90.00
#
_symmetry.space_group_name_H-M   'P 1'
#
loop_
_entity.id
_entity.type
_entity.pdbx_description
1 polymer ?
#
loop_
_entity_poly.entity_id
_entity_poly.type
_entity_poly.pdbx_seq_one_letter_code
_entity_poly.pdbx_strand_id
1 'polypeptide(L)'
;MRRVRGLIASCTSTALLSLCTILGCGQHPVRPVPLIGHAPDALQPGTVKSTQNPQVARYTIVPQSAAQVTVKFGPTTDYGMQTGIIADSGGEPANIFVAGMRADTTYHLRASVRFQDGTTLNDVDHTFTTGHYPADWIPPITVQTNGTPQPGVELLNPTIGRYAQATVTDLSGNVLWSYDYADRESASWVQFHRYVHSTYLTLVGWRNWIGEKLSLHPRGKAMLWDESLWKSPPPERRFATIINPIKLLPNGDFVMVIGLASHALVDSPDGMPPPHTPSLVREINLAGQTVRQLSVGELNKKLRATGYKGPTLEILHHDVEVLPNGHWIVIANGTREYSKLPGYPGMTRVIGDVLIDLDKNLNPVWTWNEFDHLDVRRHPMDFPDWTHTNAVLYTRDDGNLIVSMRAQHWVIKIDYDNGHGTGKVLWRLGAGGDFKLLNGNSPTDWNYGQHNPTIFGDRDAGVFNLGMMDNGNKRVMPDGKTCGGKGAPECYTTVPIYRLDEQAKTATVIFHDIFPPGQYSMWGGGVESLANGDVQIDLCHQGKASNIYEVTQTANPKVVWHMHVARNNVYRAQRLPSLYPGLQW
;
A
#
# COMPACT_ATOMS: atom_id res chain seq x y z
N MET A 1 4.02 -23.55 -65.40
CA MET A 1 5.02 -24.39 -66.10
C MET A 1 6.17 -24.72 -65.19
N ARG A 2 6.49 -26.00 -65.17
CA ARG A 2 7.65 -26.74 -64.58
C ARG A 2 7.77 -26.81 -63.06
N ARG A 3 7.42 -28.00 -62.64
CA ARG A 3 7.88 -28.86 -61.55
C ARG A 3 9.39 -29.19 -61.63
N VAL A 4 9.98 -29.48 -60.44
CA VAL A 4 10.88 -30.65 -60.15
C VAL A 4 11.04 -30.66 -58.59
N ARG A 5 10.55 -31.57 -57.80
CA ARG A 5 10.98 -32.89 -57.31
C ARG A 5 12.49 -32.93 -57.06
N GLY A 6 13.09 -33.20 -55.90
CA GLY A 6 12.88 -34.16 -54.86
C GLY A 6 14.28 -34.73 -54.58
N LEU A 7 14.64 -35.04 -53.37
CA LEU A 7 15.30 -36.33 -53.03
C LEU A 7 15.58 -36.43 -51.51
N ILE A 8 15.13 -37.54 -50.98
CA ILE A 8 15.42 -38.08 -49.67
C ILE A 8 16.75 -38.85 -49.84
N ALA A 9 17.68 -38.73 -48.86
CA ALA A 9 18.76 -39.69 -48.67
C ALA A 9 18.96 -39.98 -47.18
N SER A 10 18.55 -41.18 -46.82
CA SER A 10 18.91 -41.93 -45.63
C SER A 10 20.34 -42.42 -45.75
N CYS A 11 21.13 -42.40 -44.72
CA CYS A 11 22.31 -43.25 -44.57
C CYS A 11 22.45 -43.70 -43.10
N THR A 12 22.38 -44.98 -42.96
CA THR A 12 22.61 -45.83 -41.78
C THR A 12 24.10 -46.14 -41.59
N SER A 13 24.50 -46.29 -40.33
CA SER A 13 25.49 -47.19 -39.76
C SER A 13 26.96 -47.15 -40.18
N THR A 14 27.88 -47.05 -39.21
CA THR A 14 28.65 -48.23 -38.79
C THR A 14 29.51 -47.91 -37.56
N ALA A 15 29.55 -48.83 -36.61
CA ALA A 15 30.36 -48.86 -35.41
C ALA A 15 31.83 -49.20 -35.72
N LEU A 16 32.76 -48.65 -34.93
CA LEU A 16 34.06 -49.22 -34.71
C LEU A 16 34.43 -49.11 -33.23
N LEU A 17 34.53 -50.28 -32.59
CA LEU A 17 35.13 -50.50 -31.28
C LEU A 17 36.63 -50.16 -31.33
N SER A 18 37.10 -49.42 -30.34
CA SER A 18 38.50 -49.48 -29.94
C SER A 18 38.60 -49.58 -28.43
N LEU A 19 39.08 -50.71 -27.98
CA LEU A 19 39.33 -51.11 -26.60
C LEU A 19 40.59 -50.39 -26.09
N CYS A 20 40.49 -49.60 -25.02
CA CYS A 20 41.62 -49.25 -24.17
C CYS A 20 41.18 -49.34 -22.71
N THR A 21 41.61 -50.40 -22.07
CA THR A 21 41.57 -50.63 -20.64
C THR A 21 42.53 -49.70 -19.91
N ILE A 22 42.00 -48.80 -19.07
CA ILE A 22 42.72 -48.21 -17.94
C ILE A 22 41.81 -48.28 -16.72
N LEU A 23 42.25 -49.06 -15.74
CA LEU A 23 41.68 -49.11 -14.41
C LEU A 23 41.83 -47.75 -13.73
N GLY A 24 40.73 -47.06 -13.52
CA GLY A 24 40.62 -45.90 -12.67
C GLY A 24 39.34 -46.03 -11.84
N CYS A 25 39.44 -46.13 -10.53
CA CYS A 25 38.33 -46.07 -9.59
C CYS A 25 37.58 -44.72 -9.75
N GLY A 26 36.58 -44.70 -10.61
CA GLY A 26 35.65 -43.60 -10.74
C GLY A 26 34.59 -43.74 -9.66
N GLN A 27 34.59 -42.83 -8.67
CA GLN A 27 33.45 -42.60 -7.84
C GLN A 27 32.30 -42.17 -8.76
N HIS A 28 31.29 -43.00 -8.88
CA HIS A 28 30.00 -42.58 -9.47
C HIS A 28 29.48 -41.40 -8.66
N PRO A 29 29.06 -40.27 -9.27
CA PRO A 29 28.33 -39.28 -8.55
C PRO A 29 27.04 -39.94 -8.07
N VAL A 30 26.94 -40.14 -6.77
CA VAL A 30 25.71 -40.53 -6.12
C VAL A 30 24.72 -39.42 -6.46
N ARG A 31 23.78 -39.67 -7.36
CA ARG A 31 22.60 -38.80 -7.48
C ARG A 31 21.99 -38.72 -6.09
N PRO A 32 21.74 -37.51 -5.54
CA PRO A 32 21.05 -37.41 -4.28
C PRO A 32 19.68 -38.09 -4.50
N VAL A 33 19.47 -39.20 -3.81
CA VAL A 33 18.15 -39.82 -3.68
C VAL A 33 17.29 -38.74 -3.08
N PRO A 34 16.13 -38.37 -3.67
CA PRO A 34 15.22 -37.46 -3.00
C PRO A 34 14.93 -38.07 -1.63
N LEU A 35 15.29 -37.39 -0.56
CA LEU A 35 14.93 -37.79 0.80
C LEU A 35 13.40 -37.83 0.82
N ILE A 36 12.80 -39.02 0.73
CA ILE A 36 11.39 -39.21 1.03
C ILE A 36 11.27 -38.76 2.48
N GLY A 37 10.53 -37.68 2.71
CA GLY A 37 10.44 -37.05 4.02
C GLY A 37 9.62 -37.89 4.99
N HIS A 38 10.23 -38.95 5.50
CA HIS A 38 9.64 -39.72 6.62
C HIS A 38 9.73 -38.93 7.91
N ALA A 39 8.66 -38.99 8.69
CA ALA A 39 8.64 -38.43 10.04
C ALA A 39 9.71 -39.13 10.90
N PRO A 40 10.43 -38.37 11.76
CA PRO A 40 11.25 -38.99 12.81
C PRO A 40 10.37 -39.61 13.89
N ASP A 41 10.96 -40.45 14.74
CA ASP A 41 10.23 -41.03 15.90
C ASP A 41 9.73 -39.95 16.87
N ALA A 42 10.48 -38.86 17.01
CA ALA A 42 10.10 -37.69 17.84
C ALA A 42 10.78 -36.42 17.31
N LEU A 43 10.12 -35.26 17.54
CA LEU A 43 10.70 -33.95 17.28
C LEU A 43 11.71 -33.60 18.38
N GLN A 44 12.81 -32.94 17.98
CA GLN A 44 13.61 -32.20 18.95
C GLN A 44 12.80 -30.96 19.38
N PRO A 45 12.72 -30.65 20.69
CA PRO A 45 11.97 -29.50 21.17
C PRO A 45 12.44 -28.20 20.52
N GLY A 46 11.47 -27.41 20.06
CA GLY A 46 11.71 -26.07 19.55
C GLY A 46 12.12 -25.09 20.65
N THR A 47 12.33 -23.85 20.26
CA THR A 47 12.61 -22.74 21.18
C THR A 47 11.81 -21.52 20.82
N VAL A 48 11.40 -20.75 21.85
CA VAL A 48 10.69 -19.49 21.68
C VAL A 48 11.53 -18.35 22.24
N LYS A 49 11.72 -17.29 21.47
CA LYS A 49 12.49 -16.11 21.87
C LYS A 49 11.75 -14.83 21.50
N SER A 50 11.97 -13.77 22.25
CA SER A 50 11.53 -12.42 21.90
C SER A 50 12.22 -11.94 20.63
N THR A 51 11.54 -11.03 19.92
CA THR A 51 12.10 -10.26 18.81
C THR A 51 12.30 -8.80 19.23
N GLN A 52 12.74 -7.97 18.31
CA GLN A 52 12.77 -6.52 18.55
C GLN A 52 11.35 -5.91 18.61
N ASN A 53 10.33 -6.58 18.06
CA ASN A 53 8.94 -6.21 18.22
C ASN A 53 8.41 -6.86 19.51
N PRO A 54 7.95 -6.09 20.53
CA PRO A 54 7.61 -6.62 21.85
C PRO A 54 6.43 -7.60 21.85
N GLN A 55 5.57 -7.55 20.83
CA GLN A 55 4.40 -8.43 20.71
C GLN A 55 4.60 -9.55 19.68
N VAL A 56 5.84 -9.80 19.23
CA VAL A 56 6.16 -10.84 18.26
C VAL A 56 7.20 -11.80 18.83
N ALA A 57 6.84 -13.07 18.93
CA ALA A 57 7.77 -14.15 19.27
C ALA A 57 8.42 -14.72 18.00
N ARG A 58 9.65 -15.22 18.14
CA ARG A 58 10.28 -16.09 17.15
C ARG A 58 10.27 -17.52 17.69
N TYR A 59 9.51 -18.38 17.05
CA TYR A 59 9.53 -19.82 17.27
C TYR A 59 10.55 -20.44 16.33
N THR A 60 11.46 -21.25 16.84
CA THR A 60 12.48 -21.96 16.04
C THR A 60 12.37 -23.45 16.31
N ILE A 61 12.20 -24.25 15.26
CA ILE A 61 12.18 -25.71 15.30
C ILE A 61 12.99 -26.25 14.12
N VAL A 62 13.59 -27.43 14.28
CA VAL A 62 14.36 -28.10 13.21
C VAL A 62 13.60 -29.34 12.77
N PRO A 63 12.86 -29.33 11.66
CA PRO A 63 12.34 -30.53 11.04
C PRO A 63 13.52 -31.39 10.54
N GLN A 64 13.55 -32.66 10.90
CA GLN A 64 14.65 -33.56 10.50
C GLN A 64 14.56 -34.00 9.04
N SER A 65 13.40 -33.81 8.41
CA SER A 65 13.14 -34.05 7.00
C SER A 65 12.15 -33.02 6.47
N ALA A 66 11.93 -33.00 5.15
CA ALA A 66 11.03 -32.05 4.50
C ALA A 66 9.61 -32.08 5.10
N ALA A 67 9.13 -30.92 5.51
CA ALA A 67 7.88 -30.77 6.24
C ALA A 67 7.21 -29.41 6.01
N GLN A 68 5.97 -29.32 6.45
CA GLN A 68 5.22 -28.08 6.61
C GLN A 68 5.09 -27.78 8.11
N VAL A 69 5.44 -26.58 8.52
CA VAL A 69 5.41 -26.17 9.93
C VAL A 69 4.39 -25.05 10.12
N THR A 70 3.53 -25.21 11.13
CA THR A 70 2.66 -24.15 11.65
C THR A 70 2.87 -24.05 13.16
N VAL A 71 2.62 -22.86 13.73
CA VAL A 71 2.61 -22.67 15.20
C VAL A 71 1.19 -22.34 15.61
N LYS A 72 0.61 -23.18 16.47
CA LYS A 72 -0.65 -22.90 17.17
C LYS A 72 -0.33 -22.06 18.40
N PHE A 73 -1.14 -21.05 18.67
CA PHE A 73 -0.93 -20.17 19.82
C PHE A 73 -2.24 -19.62 20.38
N GLY A 74 -2.22 -19.23 21.65
CA GLY A 74 -3.39 -18.70 22.33
C GLY A 74 -3.12 -18.47 23.82
N PRO A 75 -4.05 -17.82 24.55
CA PRO A 75 -3.89 -17.56 25.98
C PRO A 75 -4.00 -18.82 26.85
N THR A 76 -4.42 -19.94 26.28
CA THR A 76 -4.51 -21.25 26.93
C THR A 76 -3.93 -22.34 26.03
N THR A 77 -3.79 -23.57 26.55
CA THR A 77 -3.33 -24.74 25.79
C THR A 77 -4.33 -25.25 24.73
N ASP A 78 -5.52 -24.64 24.63
CA ASP A 78 -6.45 -24.86 23.50
C ASP A 78 -6.01 -24.09 22.25
N TYR A 79 -5.08 -23.16 22.41
CA TYR A 79 -4.45 -22.27 21.42
C TYR A 79 -5.43 -21.31 20.75
N GLY A 80 -6.32 -21.76 19.89
CA GLY A 80 -7.36 -20.95 19.23
C GLY A 80 -6.89 -20.19 17.96
N MET A 81 -5.60 -19.88 17.83
CA MET A 81 -4.99 -19.22 16.69
C MET A 81 -3.84 -20.05 16.12
N GLN A 82 -3.44 -19.75 14.86
CA GLN A 82 -2.27 -20.37 14.24
C GLN A 82 -1.60 -19.43 13.25
N THR A 83 -0.33 -19.69 12.98
CA THR A 83 0.45 -19.00 11.94
C THR A 83 0.18 -19.58 10.55
N GLY A 84 0.66 -18.87 9.53
CA GLY A 84 0.76 -19.42 8.18
C GLY A 84 1.65 -20.67 8.12
N ILE A 85 1.53 -21.42 7.03
CA ILE A 85 2.35 -22.61 6.78
C ILE A 85 3.73 -22.17 6.26
N ILE A 86 4.80 -22.67 6.88
CA ILE A 86 6.16 -22.54 6.36
C ILE A 86 6.60 -23.90 5.83
N ALA A 87 6.99 -23.96 4.56
CA ALA A 87 7.61 -25.14 3.98
C ALA A 87 9.09 -25.17 4.33
N ASP A 88 9.58 -26.32 4.81
CA ASP A 88 10.96 -26.54 5.18
C ASP A 88 11.51 -27.78 4.48
N SER A 89 12.74 -27.71 4.00
CA SER A 89 13.40 -28.84 3.30
C SER A 89 13.96 -29.91 4.25
N GLY A 90 13.98 -29.62 5.54
CA GLY A 90 14.51 -30.47 6.62
C GLY A 90 15.99 -30.25 6.87
N GLY A 91 16.37 -30.45 8.14
CA GLY A 91 17.75 -30.35 8.60
C GLY A 91 18.20 -28.95 9.02
N GLU A 92 17.52 -27.90 8.60
CA GLU A 92 17.81 -26.52 8.95
C GLU A 92 16.75 -25.95 9.94
N PRO A 93 17.07 -24.88 10.68
CA PRO A 93 16.11 -24.25 11.59
C PRO A 93 15.00 -23.49 10.85
N ALA A 94 13.77 -23.95 10.96
CA ALA A 94 12.58 -23.18 10.57
C ALA A 94 12.33 -22.09 11.62
N ASN A 95 12.36 -20.82 11.20
CA ASN A 95 12.08 -19.67 12.06
C ASN A 95 10.70 -19.10 11.70
N ILE A 96 9.77 -19.14 12.64
CA ILE A 96 8.39 -18.69 12.48
C ILE A 96 8.17 -17.49 13.40
N PHE A 97 7.73 -16.36 12.83
CA PHE A 97 7.29 -15.23 13.63
C PHE A 97 5.83 -15.41 14.04
N VAL A 98 5.58 -15.35 15.34
CA VAL A 98 4.23 -15.45 15.93
C VAL A 98 3.81 -14.06 16.39
N ALA A 99 2.84 -13.50 15.68
CA ALA A 99 2.25 -12.18 15.91
C ALA A 99 0.72 -12.30 16.11
N GLY A 100 0.06 -11.22 16.51
CA GLY A 100 -1.38 -11.23 16.77
C GLY A 100 -1.71 -11.42 18.25
N MET A 101 -0.73 -11.25 19.11
CA MET A 101 -0.83 -11.38 20.55
C MET A 101 -1.03 -9.99 21.19
N ARG A 102 -1.90 -9.90 22.21
CA ARG A 102 -2.10 -8.68 23.00
C ARG A 102 -0.89 -8.39 23.89
N ALA A 103 -0.72 -7.13 24.26
CA ALA A 103 0.34 -6.70 25.17
C ALA A 103 0.24 -7.34 26.58
N ASP A 104 1.38 -7.47 27.25
CA ASP A 104 1.53 -7.91 28.64
C ASP A 104 0.73 -9.19 28.97
N THR A 105 0.67 -10.11 28.01
CA THR A 105 -0.13 -11.33 28.11
C THR A 105 0.75 -12.55 27.86
N THR A 106 0.58 -13.59 28.69
CA THR A 106 1.25 -14.88 28.47
C THR A 106 0.45 -15.73 27.51
N TYR A 107 1.12 -16.24 26.49
CA TYR A 107 0.58 -17.14 25.46
C TYR A 107 1.26 -18.50 25.52
N HIS A 108 0.49 -19.53 25.22
CA HIS A 108 0.96 -20.88 24.90
C HIS A 108 1.22 -21.00 23.39
N LEU A 109 2.34 -21.62 23.03
CA LEU A 109 2.74 -21.80 21.64
C LEU A 109 3.21 -23.23 21.41
N ARG A 110 2.77 -23.85 20.32
CA ARG A 110 3.18 -25.21 19.96
C ARG A 110 3.28 -25.37 18.45
N ALA A 111 4.46 -25.81 17.96
CA ALA A 111 4.62 -26.15 16.57
C ALA A 111 3.90 -27.46 16.23
N SER A 112 3.29 -27.49 15.05
CA SER A 112 2.75 -28.68 14.40
C SER A 112 3.52 -28.88 13.10
N VAL A 113 4.20 -30.01 12.97
CA VAL A 113 5.10 -30.35 11.86
C VAL A 113 4.47 -31.50 11.08
N ARG A 114 4.05 -31.23 9.82
CA ARG A 114 3.47 -32.21 8.93
C ARG A 114 4.50 -32.63 7.89
N PHE A 115 4.90 -33.87 7.91
CA PHE A 115 5.86 -34.44 6.99
C PHE A 115 5.23 -34.86 5.66
N GLN A 116 6.06 -35.13 4.66
CA GLN A 116 5.62 -35.48 3.31
C GLN A 116 4.86 -36.83 3.26
N ASP A 117 5.16 -37.76 4.18
CA ASP A 117 4.44 -39.02 4.33
C ASP A 117 3.03 -38.88 4.95
N GLY A 118 2.63 -37.65 5.29
CA GLY A 118 1.34 -37.34 5.89
C GLY A 118 1.33 -37.38 7.43
N THR A 119 2.41 -37.85 8.06
CA THR A 119 2.54 -37.87 9.52
C THR A 119 2.60 -36.45 10.06
N THR A 120 1.93 -36.22 11.19
CA THR A 120 1.98 -34.94 11.90
C THR A 120 2.48 -35.16 13.32
N LEU A 121 3.57 -34.49 13.67
CA LEU A 121 4.09 -34.46 15.03
C LEU A 121 3.91 -33.06 15.62
N ASN A 122 3.62 -33.01 16.90
CA ASN A 122 3.51 -31.76 17.63
C ASN A 122 4.69 -31.63 18.59
N ASP A 123 5.21 -30.43 18.67
CA ASP A 123 6.23 -30.09 19.68
C ASP A 123 5.61 -30.03 21.10
N VAL A 124 6.45 -29.88 22.10
CA VAL A 124 6.00 -29.56 23.45
C VAL A 124 5.38 -28.17 23.51
N ASP A 125 4.57 -27.92 24.54
CA ASP A 125 4.04 -26.60 24.78
C ASP A 125 5.13 -25.66 25.28
N HIS A 126 5.19 -24.45 24.74
CA HIS A 126 6.05 -23.37 25.18
C HIS A 126 5.22 -22.18 25.61
N THR A 127 5.73 -21.36 26.50
CA THR A 127 5.09 -20.09 26.88
C THR A 127 5.91 -18.90 26.43
N PHE A 128 5.22 -17.83 26.12
CA PHE A 128 5.81 -16.54 25.78
C PHE A 128 4.95 -15.43 26.37
N THR A 129 5.59 -14.51 27.09
CA THR A 129 4.92 -13.31 27.61
C THR A 129 5.29 -12.13 26.73
N THR A 130 4.29 -11.49 26.12
CA THR A 130 4.47 -10.30 25.30
C THR A 130 4.85 -9.09 26.15
N GLY A 131 5.61 -8.18 25.59
CA GLY A 131 5.76 -6.82 26.10
C GLY A 131 4.68 -5.89 25.57
N HIS A 132 4.90 -4.59 25.68
CA HIS A 132 4.04 -3.54 25.16
C HIS A 132 4.82 -2.50 24.35
N TYR A 133 4.12 -1.80 23.47
CA TYR A 133 4.66 -0.65 22.77
C TYR A 133 4.70 0.57 23.69
N PRO A 134 5.60 1.55 23.45
CA PRO A 134 5.55 2.82 24.15
C PRO A 134 4.16 3.46 24.07
N ALA A 135 3.65 3.99 25.17
CA ALA A 135 2.28 4.50 25.24
C ALA A 135 1.98 5.65 24.27
N ASP A 136 3.00 6.36 23.83
CA ASP A 136 2.89 7.46 22.85
C ASP A 136 2.98 6.99 21.39
N TRP A 137 3.19 5.68 21.14
CA TRP A 137 3.17 5.12 19.78
C TRP A 137 1.76 4.95 19.23
N ILE A 138 0.81 4.67 20.09
CA ILE A 138 -0.54 4.29 19.68
C ILE A 138 -1.48 5.48 19.94
N PRO A 139 -2.23 5.95 18.91
CA PRO A 139 -3.26 6.95 19.14
C PRO A 139 -4.37 6.38 20.03
N PRO A 140 -5.10 7.22 20.79
CA PRO A 140 -6.26 6.73 21.54
C PRO A 140 -7.34 6.19 20.59
N ILE A 141 -7.74 4.94 20.82
CA ILE A 141 -8.73 4.22 20.01
C ILE A 141 -9.94 3.91 20.90
N THR A 142 -11.13 4.15 20.38
CA THR A 142 -12.40 3.70 20.99
C THR A 142 -13.24 2.99 19.95
N VAL A 143 -13.97 1.96 20.37
CA VAL A 143 -14.78 1.13 19.49
C VAL A 143 -16.21 1.03 20.01
N GLN A 144 -17.17 1.04 19.10
CA GLN A 144 -18.59 0.78 19.35
C GLN A 144 -19.07 -0.32 18.38
N THR A 145 -19.74 -1.32 18.92
CA THR A 145 -20.29 -2.45 18.15
C THR A 145 -21.80 -2.48 18.33
N ASN A 146 -22.54 -2.38 17.22
CA ASN A 146 -24.00 -2.35 17.19
C ASN A 146 -24.62 -3.58 16.50
N GLY A 147 -23.78 -4.48 16.01
CA GLY A 147 -24.17 -5.70 15.29
C GLY A 147 -23.08 -6.74 15.33
N THR A 148 -23.01 -7.61 14.32
CA THR A 148 -21.94 -8.61 14.16
C THR A 148 -21.02 -8.17 13.03
N PRO A 149 -19.85 -7.57 13.33
CA PRO A 149 -18.92 -7.13 12.31
C PRO A 149 -18.26 -8.31 11.61
N GLN A 150 -17.76 -8.09 10.39
CA GLN A 150 -16.90 -9.04 9.69
C GLN A 150 -15.71 -9.40 10.58
N PRO A 151 -15.50 -10.69 10.91
CA PRO A 151 -14.33 -11.11 11.70
C PRO A 151 -13.01 -10.72 11.04
N GLY A 152 -11.98 -10.52 11.87
CA GLY A 152 -10.63 -10.19 11.42
C GLY A 152 -9.93 -9.20 12.33
N VAL A 153 -8.93 -8.55 11.78
CA VAL A 153 -8.12 -7.52 12.44
C VAL A 153 -8.11 -6.24 11.60
N GLU A 154 -7.95 -5.10 12.25
CA GLU A 154 -7.95 -3.80 11.58
C GLU A 154 -6.52 -3.29 11.41
N LEU A 155 -6.04 -3.18 10.17
CA LEU A 155 -4.77 -2.56 9.82
C LEU A 155 -4.98 -1.06 9.62
N LEU A 156 -4.38 -0.27 10.48
CA LEU A 156 -4.43 1.19 10.47
C LEU A 156 -3.12 1.78 9.97
N ASN A 157 -3.22 2.86 9.21
CA ASN A 157 -2.09 3.63 8.72
C ASN A 157 -2.13 5.08 9.25
N PRO A 158 -1.72 5.32 10.51
CA PRO A 158 -1.66 6.65 11.12
C PRO A 158 -0.67 7.58 10.42
N THR A 159 -1.06 8.84 10.22
CA THR A 159 -0.26 9.81 9.44
C THR A 159 0.47 10.86 10.29
N ILE A 160 0.08 11.08 11.53
CA ILE A 160 0.73 12.06 12.40
C ILE A 160 1.96 11.42 13.02
N GLY A 161 3.14 11.93 12.67
CA GLY A 161 4.46 11.33 12.88
C GLY A 161 4.96 11.13 14.32
N ARG A 162 4.14 11.38 15.35
CA ARG A 162 4.48 10.96 16.72
C ARG A 162 3.97 9.56 17.06
N TYR A 163 3.07 9.01 16.24
CA TYR A 163 2.51 7.68 16.39
C TYR A 163 3.18 6.72 15.42
N ALA A 164 3.17 5.43 15.74
CA ALA A 164 3.63 4.39 14.84
C ALA A 164 2.82 4.46 13.52
N GLN A 165 3.51 4.30 12.39
CA GLN A 165 2.90 4.49 11.08
C GLN A 165 2.08 3.29 10.61
N ALA A 166 2.21 2.15 11.28
CA ALA A 166 1.35 0.98 11.08
C ALA A 166 0.93 0.39 12.41
N THR A 167 -0.34 0.11 12.55
CA THR A 167 -0.87 -0.53 13.77
C THR A 167 -1.98 -1.50 13.37
N VAL A 168 -1.90 -2.72 13.87
CA VAL A 168 -2.96 -3.72 13.73
C VAL A 168 -3.65 -3.90 15.07
N THR A 169 -4.98 -3.84 15.09
CA THR A 169 -5.79 -4.06 16.28
C THR A 169 -6.77 -5.22 16.07
N ASP A 170 -7.25 -5.78 17.17
CA ASP A 170 -8.51 -6.53 17.13
C ASP A 170 -9.71 -5.58 16.97
N LEU A 171 -10.89 -6.13 16.78
CA LEU A 171 -12.13 -5.35 16.59
C LEU A 171 -12.62 -4.67 17.88
N SER A 172 -11.95 -4.89 19.00
CA SER A 172 -12.17 -4.16 20.26
C SER A 172 -11.19 -3.02 20.46
N GLY A 173 -10.24 -2.83 19.52
CA GLY A 173 -9.23 -1.77 19.55
C GLY A 173 -7.95 -2.14 20.31
N ASN A 174 -7.78 -3.40 20.75
CA ASN A 174 -6.53 -3.83 21.38
C ASN A 174 -5.45 -4.01 20.31
N VAL A 175 -4.26 -3.46 20.54
CA VAL A 175 -3.13 -3.56 19.62
C VAL A 175 -2.58 -4.97 19.62
N LEU A 176 -2.43 -5.55 18.42
CA LEU A 176 -1.88 -6.87 18.17
C LEU A 176 -0.50 -6.81 17.50
N TRP A 177 -0.20 -5.73 16.80
CA TRP A 177 1.06 -5.52 16.11
C TRP A 177 1.22 -4.04 15.78
N SER A 178 2.46 -3.54 15.80
CA SER A 178 2.75 -2.18 15.37
C SER A 178 4.17 -2.07 14.81
N TYR A 179 4.36 -1.13 13.90
CA TYR A 179 5.64 -0.81 13.29
C TYR A 179 5.86 0.70 13.26
N ASP A 180 7.02 1.12 13.73
CA ASP A 180 7.49 2.51 13.65
C ASP A 180 8.80 2.56 12.86
N TYR A 181 8.79 3.29 11.76
CA TYR A 181 9.96 3.51 10.92
C TYR A 181 11.07 4.28 11.68
N ALA A 182 10.70 5.25 12.50
CA ALA A 182 11.64 6.20 13.12
C ALA A 182 12.57 5.57 14.15
N ASP A 183 12.16 4.49 14.81
CA ASP A 183 12.99 3.82 15.83
C ASP A 183 14.11 2.96 15.26
N ARG A 184 14.17 2.79 13.93
CA ARG A 184 15.07 1.81 13.30
C ARG A 184 16.15 2.41 12.42
N GLU A 185 16.05 3.69 12.16
CA GLU A 185 17.09 4.43 11.45
C GLU A 185 17.99 5.14 12.49
N SER A 186 19.29 5.09 12.27
CA SER A 186 20.27 5.58 13.25
C SER A 186 19.95 7.00 13.76
N ALA A 187 20.05 7.20 15.05
CA ALA A 187 19.85 8.50 15.72
C ALA A 187 20.68 9.65 15.09
N SER A 188 21.81 9.34 14.45
CA SER A 188 22.66 10.29 13.73
C SER A 188 21.96 10.91 12.51
N TRP A 189 21.11 10.15 11.81
CA TRP A 189 20.39 10.62 10.64
C TRP A 189 19.25 11.57 11.03
N VAL A 190 18.53 11.23 12.10
CA VAL A 190 17.47 12.06 12.68
C VAL A 190 18.02 13.39 13.22
N GLN A 191 19.18 13.40 13.88
CA GLN A 191 19.84 14.63 14.36
C GLN A 191 20.29 15.52 13.20
N PHE A 192 20.82 14.97 12.13
CA PHE A 192 21.21 15.73 10.95
C PHE A 192 20.02 16.43 10.28
N HIS A 193 18.90 15.72 10.12
CA HIS A 193 17.68 16.32 9.58
C HIS A 193 17.10 17.43 10.45
N ARG A 194 17.16 17.28 11.76
CA ARG A 194 16.77 18.35 12.70
C ARG A 194 17.56 19.62 12.46
N TYR A 195 18.88 19.49 12.34
CA TYR A 195 19.76 20.63 12.13
C TYR A 195 19.47 21.34 10.81
N VAL A 196 19.37 20.59 9.72
CA VAL A 196 19.08 21.12 8.38
C VAL A 196 17.70 21.77 8.32
N HIS A 197 16.67 21.11 8.87
CA HIS A 197 15.31 21.64 8.85
C HIS A 197 15.14 22.87 9.74
N SER A 198 15.70 22.88 10.95
CA SER A 198 15.66 24.07 11.82
C SER A 198 16.40 25.26 11.21
N THR A 199 17.53 25.02 10.55
CA THR A 199 18.28 26.04 9.82
C THR A 199 17.52 26.58 8.61
N TYR A 200 16.87 25.67 7.86
CA TYR A 200 16.02 26.02 6.72
C TYR A 200 14.80 26.87 7.15
N LEU A 201 14.07 26.45 8.19
CA LEU A 201 12.93 27.22 8.72
C LEU A 201 13.35 28.59 9.24
N THR A 202 14.54 28.70 9.86
CA THR A 202 15.09 29.96 10.30
C THR A 202 15.41 30.88 9.11
N LEU A 203 16.01 30.34 8.05
CA LEU A 203 16.31 31.08 6.81
C LEU A 203 15.03 31.50 6.06
N VAL A 204 14.04 30.61 5.96
CA VAL A 204 12.74 30.94 5.34
C VAL A 204 11.97 31.94 6.16
N GLY A 205 11.94 31.80 7.47
CA GLY A 205 11.35 32.81 8.39
C GLY A 205 12.01 34.16 8.24
N TRP A 206 13.33 34.20 8.13
CA TRP A 206 14.13 35.44 7.93
C TRP A 206 13.84 36.07 6.55
N ARG A 207 13.81 35.28 5.49
CA ARG A 207 13.45 35.72 4.13
C ARG A 207 12.04 36.29 4.07
N ASN A 208 11.04 35.62 4.68
CA ASN A 208 9.67 36.10 4.72
C ASN A 208 9.54 37.37 5.54
N TRP A 209 10.24 37.47 6.68
CA TRP A 209 10.31 38.69 7.50
C TRP A 209 10.95 39.86 6.73
N ILE A 210 12.03 39.62 5.98
CA ILE A 210 12.65 40.64 5.12
C ILE A 210 11.71 41.04 3.99
N GLY A 211 11.04 40.08 3.34
CA GLY A 211 10.06 40.33 2.28
C GLY A 211 8.89 41.18 2.76
N GLU A 212 8.39 40.88 3.96
CA GLU A 212 7.32 41.63 4.61
C GLU A 212 7.75 43.06 4.97
N LYS A 213 8.95 43.23 5.52
CA LYS A 213 9.54 44.56 5.85
C LYS A 213 9.84 45.42 4.63
N LEU A 214 10.19 44.79 3.51
CA LEU A 214 10.53 45.52 2.28
C LEU A 214 9.34 45.66 1.32
N SER A 215 8.12 45.19 1.68
CA SER A 215 6.92 45.23 0.85
C SER A 215 7.12 44.63 -0.55
N LEU A 216 8.00 43.66 -0.70
CA LEU A 216 8.40 43.09 -1.98
C LEU A 216 7.53 41.91 -2.47
N HIS A 217 6.48 41.50 -1.72
CA HIS A 217 5.57 40.46 -2.14
C HIS A 217 4.10 40.91 -2.04
N PRO A 218 3.28 40.67 -3.10
CA PRO A 218 1.83 40.76 -2.98
C PRO A 218 1.36 39.69 -2.00
N ARG A 219 0.44 40.06 -1.12
CA ARG A 219 -0.15 39.21 -0.09
C ARG A 219 -0.86 37.99 -0.69
N GLY A 220 -0.10 36.97 -1.07
CA GLY A 220 -0.60 35.62 -1.17
C GLY A 220 -0.66 35.07 0.26
N LYS A 221 -1.83 34.64 0.71
CA LYS A 221 -1.96 33.93 1.99
C LYS A 221 -1.10 32.67 1.91
N ALA A 222 0.08 32.72 2.54
CA ALA A 222 0.75 31.51 2.95
C ALA A 222 -0.28 30.70 3.77
N MET A 223 -0.59 29.48 3.36
CA MET A 223 -1.30 28.56 4.23
C MET A 223 -0.50 28.47 5.51
N LEU A 224 -1.07 28.98 6.60
CA LEU A 224 -0.46 28.96 7.90
C LEU A 224 -0.16 27.52 8.27
N TRP A 225 1.11 27.19 8.32
CA TRP A 225 1.60 26.05 9.08
C TRP A 225 1.02 26.19 10.48
N ASP A 226 0.29 25.18 10.91
CA ASP A 226 -0.26 25.16 12.26
C ASP A 226 0.93 25.09 13.23
N GLU A 227 1.36 26.28 13.72
CA GLU A 227 2.44 26.40 14.71
C GLU A 227 2.16 25.56 15.98
N SER A 228 0.89 25.19 16.24
CA SER A 228 0.55 24.33 17.36
C SER A 228 1.13 22.90 17.21
N LEU A 229 1.36 22.46 15.97
CA LEU A 229 2.04 21.19 15.67
C LEU A 229 3.54 21.25 16.01
N TRP A 230 4.10 22.47 16.15
CA TRP A 230 5.53 22.72 16.33
C TRP A 230 5.91 23.13 17.75
N LYS A 231 4.95 23.49 18.61
CA LYS A 231 5.21 24.05 19.95
C LYS A 231 5.80 23.08 20.96
N SER A 232 5.77 21.79 20.75
CA SER A 232 6.48 20.82 21.60
C SER A 232 6.56 19.46 20.93
N PRO A 233 7.56 19.17 20.11
CA PRO A 233 7.77 17.83 19.61
C PRO A 233 8.54 16.97 20.61
N PRO A 234 8.17 15.72 20.78
CA PRO A 234 9.19 14.74 21.04
C PRO A 234 10.14 14.77 19.84
N PRO A 235 11.42 14.87 20.08
CA PRO A 235 12.40 15.32 19.09
C PRO A 235 12.58 14.41 17.87
N GLU A 236 12.13 13.19 17.84
CA GLU A 236 12.70 12.11 17.02
C GLU A 236 11.80 11.55 15.92
N ARG A 237 10.48 11.76 15.98
CA ARG A 237 9.52 11.03 15.15
C ARG A 237 8.86 11.80 14.00
N ARG A 238 9.24 13.03 13.71
CA ARG A 238 8.43 13.96 12.89
C ARG A 238 8.65 13.92 11.39
N PHE A 239 9.58 13.16 10.87
CA PHE A 239 9.99 13.32 9.47
C PHE A 239 9.79 12.10 8.57
N ALA A 240 9.52 10.93 9.12
CA ALA A 240 9.13 9.79 8.31
C ALA A 240 7.62 9.59 8.42
N THR A 241 6.92 9.89 7.35
CA THR A 241 5.49 9.65 7.27
C THR A 241 5.27 8.52 6.27
N ILE A 242 4.72 7.42 6.74
CA ILE A 242 4.14 6.43 5.83
C ILE A 242 2.75 6.96 5.49
N ILE A 243 2.62 7.68 4.39
CA ILE A 243 1.33 8.11 3.85
C ILE A 243 0.94 7.13 2.75
N ASN A 244 0.95 5.85 3.07
CA ASN A 244 0.66 4.88 2.04
C ASN A 244 0.13 3.64 2.73
N PRO A 245 -0.85 2.96 2.13
CA PRO A 245 -1.33 1.74 2.73
C PRO A 245 -0.18 0.75 2.84
N ILE A 246 -0.09 0.16 4.01
CA ILE A 246 0.74 -1.02 4.22
C ILE A 246 -0.07 -2.19 3.70
N LYS A 247 0.52 -3.00 2.82
CA LYS A 247 -0.15 -4.18 2.28
C LYS A 247 0.50 -5.45 2.79
N LEU A 248 -0.33 -6.39 3.23
CA LEU A 248 0.10 -7.73 3.59
C LEU A 248 0.41 -8.52 2.31
N LEU A 249 1.62 -9.09 2.25
CA LEU A 249 2.08 -9.89 1.12
C LEU A 249 1.66 -11.36 1.26
N PRO A 250 1.57 -12.12 0.16
CA PRO A 250 1.26 -13.55 0.21
C PRO A 250 2.23 -14.40 1.04
N ASN A 251 3.45 -13.93 1.27
CA ASN A 251 4.46 -14.59 2.12
C ASN A 251 4.32 -14.25 3.61
N GLY A 252 3.37 -13.39 3.99
CA GLY A 252 3.15 -12.94 5.37
C GLY A 252 3.98 -11.72 5.80
N ASP A 253 4.80 -11.18 4.91
CA ASP A 253 5.51 -9.91 5.11
C ASP A 253 4.61 -8.72 4.78
N PHE A 254 5.06 -7.52 5.09
CA PHE A 254 4.39 -6.29 4.72
C PHE A 254 5.22 -5.48 3.74
N VAL A 255 4.57 -4.92 2.72
CA VAL A 255 5.17 -3.91 1.84
C VAL A 255 4.57 -2.54 2.12
N MET A 256 5.40 -1.50 2.05
CA MET A 256 5.00 -0.11 2.25
C MET A 256 5.86 0.83 1.43
N VAL A 257 5.33 2.00 1.11
CA VAL A 257 6.10 3.12 0.61
C VAL A 257 6.34 4.10 1.75
N ILE A 258 7.58 4.48 1.96
CA ILE A 258 8.02 5.43 2.98
C ILE A 258 8.44 6.71 2.27
N GLY A 259 7.80 7.82 2.60
CA GLY A 259 8.11 9.10 1.98
C GLY A 259 7.60 10.28 2.81
N LEU A 260 7.91 11.49 2.40
CA LEU A 260 7.27 12.67 2.95
C LEU A 260 5.81 12.77 2.51
N ALA A 261 5.00 13.39 3.36
CA ALA A 261 3.67 13.84 2.95
C ALA A 261 3.78 14.75 1.73
N SER A 262 2.92 14.54 0.72
CA SER A 262 2.88 15.37 -0.49
C SER A 262 2.74 16.88 -0.19
N HIS A 263 2.13 17.24 0.92
CA HIS A 263 2.03 18.62 1.40
C HIS A 263 3.39 19.29 1.64
N ALA A 264 4.41 18.55 2.05
CA ALA A 264 5.75 19.11 2.23
C ALA A 264 6.40 19.55 0.91
N LEU A 265 5.94 19.01 -0.23
CA LEU A 265 6.39 19.42 -1.56
C LEU A 265 5.68 20.67 -2.07
N VAL A 266 4.39 20.81 -1.77
CA VAL A 266 3.58 21.95 -2.20
C VAL A 266 3.93 23.20 -1.40
N ASP A 267 4.27 23.04 -0.11
CA ASP A 267 4.61 24.12 0.81
C ASP A 267 6.10 24.52 0.79
N SER A 268 6.95 23.79 0.09
CA SER A 268 8.33 24.19 -0.15
C SER A 268 8.36 25.36 -1.13
N PRO A 269 9.01 26.51 -0.82
CA PRO A 269 9.03 27.68 -1.70
C PRO A 269 9.61 27.42 -3.10
N ASP A 270 10.43 26.40 -3.23
CA ASP A 270 11.05 25.89 -4.46
C ASP A 270 10.44 24.57 -4.90
N GLY A 271 9.45 24.04 -4.13
CA GLY A 271 8.76 22.79 -4.41
C GLY A 271 9.66 21.55 -4.45
N MET A 272 10.87 21.64 -3.92
CA MET A 272 11.80 20.52 -3.85
C MET A 272 11.72 19.88 -2.46
N PRO A 273 11.70 18.54 -2.36
CA PRO A 273 11.86 17.92 -1.06
C PRO A 273 13.20 18.31 -0.45
N PRO A 274 13.29 18.48 0.88
CA PRO A 274 14.57 18.71 1.52
C PRO A 274 15.59 17.67 1.06
N PRO A 275 16.84 18.03 0.78
CA PRO A 275 17.88 17.08 0.45
C PRO A 275 17.91 15.98 1.53
N HIS A 276 17.98 14.72 1.10
CA HIS A 276 18.00 13.54 1.98
C HIS A 276 16.67 13.10 2.63
N THR A 277 15.53 13.58 2.13
CA THR A 277 14.24 12.99 2.51
C THR A 277 14.20 11.50 2.15
N PRO A 278 13.89 10.59 3.09
CA PRO A 278 13.71 9.20 2.75
C PRO A 278 12.51 9.05 1.83
N SER A 279 12.74 8.46 0.68
CA SER A 279 11.69 8.03 -0.21
C SER A 279 12.07 6.67 -0.76
N LEU A 280 11.36 5.65 -0.33
CA LEU A 280 11.69 4.26 -0.65
C LEU A 280 10.45 3.36 -0.56
N VAL A 281 10.49 2.25 -1.26
CA VAL A 281 9.60 1.11 -1.04
C VAL A 281 10.36 0.06 -0.20
N ARG A 282 9.70 -0.52 0.80
CA ARG A 282 10.30 -1.47 1.75
C ARG A 282 9.38 -2.64 2.03
N GLU A 283 9.97 -3.82 2.07
CA GLU A 283 9.36 -5.03 2.62
C GLU A 283 9.93 -5.31 4.00
N ILE A 284 9.05 -5.60 4.95
CA ILE A 284 9.42 -5.99 6.32
C ILE A 284 8.71 -7.27 6.71
N ASN A 285 9.36 -8.09 7.54
CA ASN A 285 8.71 -9.23 8.17
C ASN A 285 7.92 -8.81 9.43
N LEU A 286 7.18 -9.74 10.03
CA LEU A 286 6.37 -9.49 11.23
C LEU A 286 7.19 -9.02 12.44
N ALA A 287 8.49 -9.36 12.52
CA ALA A 287 9.38 -8.80 13.54
C ALA A 287 9.81 -7.35 13.21
N GLY A 288 9.39 -6.82 12.05
CA GLY A 288 9.71 -5.49 11.55
C GLY A 288 11.14 -5.36 11.01
N GLN A 289 11.79 -6.44 10.68
CA GLN A 289 13.09 -6.43 10.02
C GLN A 289 12.92 -6.18 8.54
N THR A 290 13.76 -5.32 7.97
CA THR A 290 13.78 -5.07 6.52
C THR A 290 14.23 -6.33 5.78
N VAL A 291 13.41 -6.81 4.85
CA VAL A 291 13.69 -7.93 3.95
C VAL A 291 14.37 -7.41 2.68
N ARG A 292 13.76 -6.44 2.03
CA ARG A 292 14.34 -5.73 0.87
C ARG A 292 13.77 -4.31 0.78
N GLN A 293 14.48 -3.44 0.10
CA GLN A 293 14.06 -2.07 -0.12
C GLN A 293 14.69 -1.48 -1.37
N LEU A 294 14.08 -0.42 -1.90
CA LEU A 294 14.60 0.37 -3.02
C LEU A 294 14.31 1.84 -2.77
N SER A 295 15.36 2.66 -2.70
CA SER A 295 15.22 4.12 -2.62
C SER A 295 14.93 4.74 -3.98
N VAL A 296 14.29 5.92 -3.99
CA VAL A 296 14.05 6.68 -5.23
C VAL A 296 15.36 7.02 -5.95
N GLY A 297 16.45 7.25 -5.20
CA GLY A 297 17.77 7.51 -5.76
C GLY A 297 18.33 6.31 -6.54
N GLU A 298 18.20 5.10 -5.98
CA GLU A 298 18.59 3.85 -6.65
C GLU A 298 17.66 3.52 -7.82
N LEU A 299 16.35 3.75 -7.66
CA LEU A 299 15.38 3.61 -8.74
C LEU A 299 15.73 4.50 -9.94
N ASN A 300 16.06 5.77 -9.70
CA ASN A 300 16.53 6.67 -10.76
C ASN A 300 17.78 6.17 -11.47
N LYS A 301 18.74 5.56 -10.75
CA LYS A 301 19.93 4.96 -11.37
C LYS A 301 19.55 3.77 -12.26
N LYS A 302 18.69 2.88 -11.77
CA LYS A 302 18.20 1.73 -12.54
C LYS A 302 17.42 2.17 -13.78
N LEU A 303 16.51 3.14 -13.66
CA LEU A 303 15.74 3.69 -14.78
C LEU A 303 16.65 4.30 -15.87
N ARG A 304 17.65 5.09 -15.48
CA ARG A 304 18.62 5.62 -16.46
C ARG A 304 19.35 4.52 -17.21
N ALA A 305 19.66 3.41 -16.55
CA ALA A 305 20.32 2.25 -17.18
C ALA A 305 19.42 1.54 -18.22
N THR A 306 18.08 1.62 -18.09
CA THR A 306 17.15 1.11 -19.11
C THR A 306 16.94 2.06 -20.29
N GLY A 307 17.50 3.27 -20.24
CA GLY A 307 17.30 4.31 -21.25
C GLY A 307 16.02 5.15 -21.06
N TYR A 308 15.41 5.10 -19.88
CA TYR A 308 14.25 5.92 -19.52
C TYR A 308 14.47 7.40 -19.81
N LYS A 309 13.52 8.06 -20.48
CA LYS A 309 13.58 9.46 -20.92
C LYS A 309 12.58 10.38 -20.17
N GLY A 310 11.83 9.85 -19.23
CA GLY A 310 10.92 10.62 -18.40
C GLY A 310 11.63 11.54 -17.40
N PRO A 311 10.88 12.25 -16.54
CA PRO A 311 11.45 13.12 -15.53
C PRO A 311 12.28 12.33 -14.51
N THR A 312 13.24 13.00 -13.86
CA THR A 312 13.86 12.43 -12.67
C THR A 312 12.80 12.31 -11.58
N LEU A 313 12.70 11.14 -10.98
CA LEU A 313 11.72 10.90 -9.92
C LEU A 313 12.20 11.54 -8.62
N GLU A 314 11.28 12.20 -7.92
CA GLU A 314 11.57 12.96 -6.71
C GLU A 314 11.20 12.18 -5.45
N ILE A 315 9.97 11.64 -5.40
CA ILE A 315 9.50 10.78 -4.29
C ILE A 315 8.65 9.61 -4.81
N LEU A 316 8.64 8.52 -4.02
CA LEU A 316 7.66 7.45 -4.07
C LEU A 316 6.52 7.80 -3.10
N HIS A 317 5.27 7.57 -3.47
CA HIS A 317 4.13 7.98 -2.66
C HIS A 317 2.86 7.17 -2.90
N HIS A 318 1.91 7.32 -2.01
CA HIS A 318 0.50 6.94 -2.01
C HIS A 318 0.17 5.47 -2.14
N ASP A 319 0.76 4.68 -3.02
CA ASP A 319 0.37 3.28 -3.14
C ASP A 319 1.50 2.37 -3.64
N VAL A 320 1.35 1.10 -3.35
CA VAL A 320 2.09 0.00 -3.95
C VAL A 320 1.10 -1.12 -4.29
N GLU A 321 0.95 -1.46 -5.56
CA GLU A 321 0.09 -2.58 -5.96
C GLU A 321 0.93 -3.84 -6.14
N VAL A 322 0.48 -4.93 -5.52
CA VAL A 322 1.17 -6.22 -5.53
C VAL A 322 0.55 -7.11 -6.59
N LEU A 323 1.30 -7.40 -7.65
CA LEU A 323 0.82 -8.20 -8.77
C LEU A 323 0.91 -9.71 -8.49
N PRO A 324 0.08 -10.54 -9.15
CA PRO A 324 0.11 -11.99 -8.97
C PRO A 324 1.45 -12.66 -9.30
N ASN A 325 2.24 -12.05 -10.18
CA ASN A 325 3.60 -12.51 -10.53
C ASN A 325 4.66 -12.13 -9.47
N GLY A 326 4.27 -11.42 -8.40
CA GLY A 326 5.15 -10.94 -7.33
C GLY A 326 5.88 -9.64 -7.65
N HIS A 327 5.56 -8.99 -8.77
CA HIS A 327 6.00 -7.63 -9.07
C HIS A 327 5.23 -6.59 -8.24
N TRP A 328 5.74 -5.38 -8.19
CA TRP A 328 5.11 -4.25 -7.52
C TRP A 328 4.96 -3.08 -8.47
N ILE A 329 3.74 -2.56 -8.62
CA ILE A 329 3.54 -1.24 -9.23
C ILE A 329 3.67 -0.19 -8.13
N VAL A 330 4.63 0.71 -8.28
CA VAL A 330 4.81 1.86 -7.38
C VAL A 330 4.51 3.16 -8.10
N ILE A 331 4.09 4.16 -7.35
CA ILE A 331 3.83 5.52 -7.84
C ILE A 331 5.00 6.40 -7.42
N ALA A 332 5.54 7.16 -8.36
CA ALA A 332 6.54 8.18 -8.08
C ALA A 332 6.20 9.45 -8.85
N ASN A 333 6.50 10.61 -8.27
CA ASN A 333 6.32 11.86 -9.00
C ASN A 333 7.61 12.35 -9.65
N GLY A 334 7.43 13.21 -10.63
CA GLY A 334 8.49 13.97 -11.27
C GLY A 334 7.95 15.31 -11.78
N THR A 335 8.84 16.18 -12.19
CA THR A 335 8.50 17.56 -12.53
C THR A 335 8.85 17.88 -13.98
N ARG A 336 7.95 18.63 -14.64
CA ARG A 336 8.22 19.29 -15.93
C ARG A 336 7.81 20.77 -15.85
N GLU A 337 8.48 21.62 -16.62
CA GLU A 337 8.11 23.02 -16.74
C GLU A 337 7.40 23.29 -18.07
N TYR A 338 6.36 24.08 -18.00
CA TYR A 338 5.55 24.48 -19.14
C TYR A 338 5.37 25.99 -19.17
N SER A 339 5.26 26.56 -20.35
CA SER A 339 4.90 27.96 -20.54
C SER A 339 3.48 28.10 -21.07
N LYS A 340 2.80 29.19 -20.70
CA LYS A 340 1.49 29.57 -21.26
C LYS A 340 0.39 28.52 -21.07
N LEU A 341 0.32 27.90 -19.91
CA LEU A 341 -0.81 27.04 -19.53
C LEU A 341 -2.07 27.90 -19.25
N PRO A 342 -3.27 27.34 -19.43
CA PRO A 342 -4.52 28.04 -19.11
C PRO A 342 -4.51 28.59 -17.68
N GLY A 343 -4.74 29.89 -17.50
CA GLY A 343 -4.66 30.55 -16.20
C GLY A 343 -3.26 30.85 -15.67
N TYR A 344 -2.21 30.38 -16.34
CA TYR A 344 -0.79 30.50 -15.92
C TYR A 344 0.05 31.04 -17.08
N PRO A 345 0.18 32.35 -17.24
CA PRO A 345 0.81 32.96 -18.43
C PRO A 345 2.35 32.83 -18.45
N GLY A 346 2.99 32.57 -17.29
CA GLY A 346 4.45 32.42 -17.16
C GLY A 346 4.93 30.99 -17.28
N MET A 347 6.18 30.75 -16.86
CA MET A 347 6.71 29.41 -16.66
C MET A 347 6.03 28.81 -15.42
N THR A 348 5.50 27.61 -15.59
CA THR A 348 4.74 26.89 -14.57
C THR A 348 5.37 25.55 -14.34
N ARG A 349 5.78 25.30 -13.11
CA ARG A 349 6.19 23.97 -12.66
C ARG A 349 4.95 23.07 -12.53
N VAL A 350 5.03 21.88 -13.10
CA VAL A 350 3.97 20.88 -13.06
C VAL A 350 4.53 19.58 -12.49
N ILE A 351 3.91 19.10 -11.43
CA ILE A 351 4.19 17.80 -10.81
C ILE A 351 3.21 16.80 -11.39
N GLY A 352 3.72 15.74 -12.00
CA GLY A 352 2.93 14.62 -12.50
C GLY A 352 3.54 13.31 -12.07
N ASP A 353 2.80 12.23 -12.21
CA ASP A 353 3.18 10.94 -11.66
C ASP A 353 3.66 9.96 -12.73
N VAL A 354 4.43 8.99 -12.28
CA VAL A 354 4.94 7.89 -13.09
C VAL A 354 4.64 6.59 -12.35
N LEU A 355 3.99 5.65 -13.01
CA LEU A 355 3.84 4.29 -12.53
C LEU A 355 5.05 3.47 -12.97
N ILE A 356 5.60 2.68 -12.07
CA ILE A 356 6.76 1.84 -12.32
C ILE A 356 6.45 0.42 -11.87
N ASP A 357 6.58 -0.55 -12.79
CA ASP A 357 6.58 -1.97 -12.47
C ASP A 357 7.99 -2.40 -12.05
N LEU A 358 8.10 -2.89 -10.83
CA LEU A 358 9.32 -3.45 -10.24
C LEU A 358 9.22 -4.97 -10.18
N ASP A 359 10.20 -5.66 -10.78
CA ASP A 359 10.31 -7.12 -10.68
C ASP A 359 10.63 -7.59 -9.24
N LYS A 360 10.70 -8.91 -9.03
CA LYS A 360 11.04 -9.50 -7.72
C LYS A 360 12.40 -9.05 -7.16
N ASN A 361 13.30 -8.56 -8.02
CA ASN A 361 14.62 -8.04 -7.66
C ASN A 361 14.63 -6.50 -7.57
N LEU A 362 13.46 -5.88 -7.59
CA LEU A 362 13.25 -4.43 -7.58
C LEU A 362 13.94 -3.73 -8.77
N ASN A 363 13.95 -4.36 -9.95
CA ASN A 363 14.36 -3.71 -11.18
C ASN A 363 13.13 -3.17 -11.91
N PRO A 364 13.17 -1.94 -12.46
CA PRO A 364 12.09 -1.41 -13.27
C PRO A 364 12.01 -2.16 -14.60
N VAL A 365 10.85 -2.74 -14.89
CA VAL A 365 10.58 -3.52 -16.12
C VAL A 365 9.56 -2.86 -17.02
N TRP A 366 8.74 -1.95 -16.49
CA TRP A 366 7.77 -1.16 -17.23
C TRP A 366 7.56 0.20 -16.54
N THR A 367 7.24 1.22 -17.34
CA THR A 367 6.94 2.58 -16.84
C THR A 367 5.81 3.20 -17.63
N TRP A 368 4.96 3.95 -16.95
CA TRP A 368 3.92 4.78 -17.55
C TRP A 368 3.98 6.18 -16.98
N ASN A 369 4.25 7.15 -17.83
CA ASN A 369 4.49 8.53 -17.45
C ASN A 369 3.29 9.39 -17.88
N GLU A 370 2.60 10.00 -16.96
CA GLU A 370 1.38 10.78 -17.19
C GLU A 370 1.57 11.93 -18.17
N PHE A 371 2.74 12.58 -18.17
CA PHE A 371 3.06 13.66 -19.10
C PHE A 371 3.06 13.23 -20.57
N ASP A 372 3.17 11.94 -20.84
CA ASP A 372 3.21 11.41 -22.22
C ASP A 372 1.84 10.91 -22.68
N HIS A 373 0.85 10.81 -21.78
CA HIS A 373 -0.46 10.21 -22.02
C HIS A 373 -1.65 11.16 -21.77
N LEU A 374 -1.45 12.24 -21.01
CA LEU A 374 -2.51 13.15 -20.62
C LEU A 374 -2.22 14.58 -21.06
N ASP A 375 -3.29 15.36 -21.31
CA ASP A 375 -3.16 16.78 -21.67
C ASP A 375 -2.97 17.64 -20.42
N VAL A 376 -1.79 18.21 -20.26
CA VAL A 376 -1.43 19.11 -19.14
C VAL A 376 -2.33 20.35 -19.04
N ARG A 377 -3.02 20.73 -20.12
CA ARG A 377 -3.96 21.86 -20.12
C ARG A 377 -5.22 21.59 -19.30
N ARG A 378 -5.53 20.31 -19.07
CA ARG A 378 -6.60 19.93 -18.16
C ARG A 378 -6.05 19.92 -16.71
N HIS A 379 -6.46 20.90 -15.92
CA HIS A 379 -6.05 21.04 -14.52
C HIS A 379 -7.23 21.54 -13.66
N PRO A 380 -8.18 20.66 -13.30
CA PRO A 380 -9.33 21.04 -12.49
C PRO A 380 -8.94 21.49 -11.07
N MET A 381 -7.76 21.10 -10.62
CA MET A 381 -7.08 21.67 -9.44
C MET A 381 -5.89 22.53 -9.88
N ASP A 382 -5.41 23.38 -8.97
CA ASP A 382 -4.34 24.34 -9.24
C ASP A 382 -2.98 23.64 -9.32
N PHE A 383 -2.09 24.13 -10.20
CA PHE A 383 -0.68 23.72 -10.19
C PHE A 383 0.02 24.16 -8.89
N PRO A 384 1.12 23.49 -8.50
CA PRO A 384 1.92 22.54 -9.28
C PRO A 384 1.42 21.10 -9.30
N ASP A 385 0.54 20.68 -8.42
CA ASP A 385 0.12 19.30 -8.20
C ASP A 385 -0.98 18.88 -9.21
N TRP A 386 -0.53 18.44 -10.39
CA TRP A 386 -1.40 18.28 -11.57
C TRP A 386 -2.27 17.04 -11.55
N THR A 387 -1.71 15.89 -11.14
CA THR A 387 -2.41 14.59 -11.23
C THR A 387 -2.69 14.00 -9.86
N HIS A 388 -1.71 14.00 -8.99
CA HIS A 388 -1.82 13.48 -7.62
C HIS A 388 -2.42 12.06 -7.62
N THR A 389 -1.78 11.16 -8.35
CA THR A 389 -2.18 9.75 -8.40
C THR A 389 -2.02 9.12 -7.03
N ASN A 390 -3.10 8.58 -6.49
CA ASN A 390 -3.15 8.16 -5.09
C ASN A 390 -3.59 6.70 -4.87
N ALA A 391 -3.88 5.96 -5.92
CA ALA A 391 -4.12 4.53 -5.85
C ALA A 391 -3.94 3.86 -7.21
N VAL A 392 -3.48 2.62 -7.19
CA VAL A 392 -3.39 1.72 -8.34
C VAL A 392 -4.04 0.40 -7.96
N LEU A 393 -4.86 -0.13 -8.86
CA LEU A 393 -5.57 -1.38 -8.71
C LEU A 393 -5.34 -2.25 -9.95
N TYR A 394 -4.87 -3.47 -9.77
CA TYR A 394 -4.69 -4.43 -10.86
C TYR A 394 -5.96 -5.24 -11.09
N THR A 395 -6.38 -5.32 -12.36
CA THR A 395 -7.54 -6.11 -12.78
C THR A 395 -7.10 -7.48 -13.29
N ARG A 396 -7.39 -8.54 -12.51
CA ARG A 396 -6.87 -9.90 -12.74
C ARG A 396 -7.40 -10.57 -14.00
N ASP A 397 -8.60 -10.21 -14.42
CA ASP A 397 -9.31 -10.80 -15.57
C ASP A 397 -8.75 -10.33 -16.92
N ASP A 398 -8.22 -9.11 -17.00
CA ASP A 398 -7.70 -8.54 -18.24
C ASP A 398 -6.26 -8.00 -18.15
N GLY A 399 -5.63 -8.15 -17.00
CA GLY A 399 -4.23 -7.78 -16.81
C GLY A 399 -3.92 -6.28 -16.86
N ASN A 400 -4.93 -5.41 -16.66
CA ASN A 400 -4.81 -3.97 -16.78
C ASN A 400 -4.74 -3.25 -15.42
N LEU A 401 -4.54 -1.92 -15.45
CA LEU A 401 -4.49 -1.10 -14.24
C LEU A 401 -5.63 -0.09 -14.21
N ILE A 402 -6.30 0.02 -13.07
CA ILE A 402 -7.20 1.13 -12.74
C ILE A 402 -6.45 2.07 -11.81
N VAL A 403 -6.46 3.36 -12.10
CA VAL A 403 -5.63 4.37 -11.45
C VAL A 403 -6.49 5.55 -11.00
N SER A 404 -6.37 5.94 -9.74
CA SER A 404 -7.07 7.10 -9.18
C SER A 404 -6.20 8.34 -9.24
N MET A 405 -6.65 9.36 -9.95
CA MET A 405 -5.97 10.64 -10.15
C MET A 405 -6.76 11.73 -9.41
N ARG A 406 -6.38 12.01 -8.17
CA ARG A 406 -7.09 12.92 -7.27
C ARG A 406 -7.31 14.31 -7.86
N ALA A 407 -6.24 14.93 -8.35
CA ALA A 407 -6.29 16.30 -8.84
C ALA A 407 -6.96 16.41 -10.21
N GLN A 408 -7.14 15.29 -10.92
CA GLN A 408 -7.90 15.22 -12.16
C GLN A 408 -9.39 14.91 -11.94
N HIS A 409 -9.82 14.53 -10.73
CA HIS A 409 -11.17 14.02 -10.45
C HIS A 409 -11.55 12.84 -11.36
N TRP A 410 -10.57 12.04 -11.75
CA TRP A 410 -10.76 10.89 -12.62
C TRP A 410 -10.22 9.61 -11.98
N VAL A 411 -10.93 8.54 -12.23
CA VAL A 411 -10.39 7.18 -12.20
C VAL A 411 -10.22 6.75 -13.64
N ILE A 412 -9.04 6.28 -14.00
CA ILE A 412 -8.74 5.86 -15.38
C ILE A 412 -8.35 4.39 -15.42
N LYS A 413 -8.53 3.76 -16.59
CA LYS A 413 -7.97 2.43 -16.87
C LYS A 413 -6.91 2.53 -17.96
N ILE A 414 -5.81 1.83 -17.72
CA ILE A 414 -4.62 1.82 -18.58
C ILE A 414 -4.44 0.42 -19.16
N ASP A 415 -4.17 0.34 -20.45
CA ASP A 415 -3.73 -0.87 -21.15
C ASP A 415 -2.32 -1.25 -20.68
N TYR A 416 -2.25 -2.03 -19.60
CA TYR A 416 -1.01 -2.53 -19.03
C TYR A 416 -0.67 -3.94 -19.54
N ASP A 417 -1.69 -4.79 -19.73
CA ASP A 417 -1.59 -6.16 -20.25
C ASP A 417 -0.39 -6.93 -19.64
N ASN A 418 -0.34 -7.01 -18.32
CA ASN A 418 0.74 -7.69 -17.58
C ASN A 418 2.16 -7.20 -17.93
N GLY A 419 2.31 -5.92 -18.26
CA GLY A 419 3.57 -5.29 -18.66
C GLY A 419 3.84 -5.28 -20.16
N HIS A 420 2.93 -5.80 -20.98
CA HIS A 420 3.04 -5.86 -22.45
C HIS A 420 2.15 -4.85 -23.17
N GLY A 421 1.25 -4.19 -22.44
CA GLY A 421 0.29 -3.25 -22.98
C GLY A 421 0.92 -1.98 -23.55
N THR A 422 0.12 -1.25 -24.32
CA THR A 422 0.55 -0.03 -25.02
C THR A 422 0.64 1.19 -24.10
N GLY A 423 0.13 1.11 -22.88
CA GLY A 423 -0.03 2.25 -21.95
C GLY A 423 -1.18 3.19 -22.36
N LYS A 424 -2.00 2.84 -23.34
CA LYS A 424 -3.13 3.67 -23.75
C LYS A 424 -4.16 3.77 -22.63
N VAL A 425 -4.72 4.96 -22.42
CA VAL A 425 -5.87 5.15 -21.56
C VAL A 425 -7.10 4.55 -22.25
N LEU A 426 -7.67 3.49 -21.64
CA LEU A 426 -8.81 2.75 -22.17
C LEU A 426 -10.13 3.46 -21.88
N TRP A 427 -10.22 4.09 -20.69
CA TRP A 427 -11.35 4.90 -20.30
C TRP A 427 -11.03 5.82 -19.10
N ARG A 428 -11.89 6.84 -18.91
CA ARG A 428 -11.88 7.80 -17.80
C ARG A 428 -13.26 7.84 -17.16
N LEU A 429 -13.34 7.64 -15.87
CA LEU A 429 -14.54 7.75 -15.04
C LEU A 429 -14.49 9.05 -14.25
N GLY A 430 -15.56 9.83 -14.27
CA GLY A 430 -15.69 11.11 -13.58
C GLY A 430 -16.23 12.19 -14.50
N ALA A 431 -16.40 13.40 -13.98
CA ALA A 431 -16.93 14.53 -14.77
C ALA A 431 -16.05 14.82 -15.99
N GLY A 432 -16.68 14.88 -17.18
CA GLY A 432 -15.97 15.07 -18.46
C GLY A 432 -15.13 13.87 -18.91
N GLY A 433 -15.32 12.70 -18.31
CA GLY A 433 -14.74 11.42 -18.75
C GLY A 433 -15.56 10.73 -19.83
N ASP A 434 -15.34 9.44 -19.99
CA ASP A 434 -15.89 8.65 -21.11
C ASP A 434 -17.26 7.99 -20.76
N PHE A 435 -17.66 7.98 -19.48
CA PHE A 435 -18.87 7.33 -19.00
C PHE A 435 -20.06 8.27 -18.95
N LYS A 436 -21.24 7.72 -19.28
CA LYS A 436 -22.53 8.37 -19.04
C LYS A 436 -23.09 7.91 -17.70
N LEU A 437 -23.44 8.84 -16.81
CA LEU A 437 -24.15 8.55 -15.58
C LEU A 437 -25.63 8.29 -15.93
N LEU A 438 -26.16 7.10 -15.58
CA LEU A 438 -27.53 6.69 -15.90
C LEU A 438 -28.55 7.19 -14.89
N ASN A 439 -28.15 7.31 -13.63
CA ASN A 439 -28.92 7.88 -12.54
C ASN A 439 -28.04 8.89 -11.80
N GLY A 440 -28.66 9.86 -11.14
CA GLY A 440 -27.92 10.97 -10.53
C GLY A 440 -27.75 12.17 -11.45
N ASN A 441 -27.17 13.24 -10.94
CA ASN A 441 -27.06 14.55 -11.56
C ASN A 441 -25.60 14.83 -11.98
N SER A 442 -25.31 14.76 -13.26
CA SER A 442 -24.00 15.19 -13.77
C SER A 442 -23.97 16.72 -13.89
N PRO A 443 -22.88 17.40 -13.45
CA PRO A 443 -21.63 16.82 -12.97
C PRO A 443 -21.59 16.52 -11.46
N THR A 444 -22.59 16.90 -10.68
CA THR A 444 -22.57 16.93 -9.20
C THR A 444 -22.29 15.56 -8.56
N ASP A 445 -22.91 14.50 -9.08
CA ASP A 445 -22.85 13.15 -8.50
C ASP A 445 -21.68 12.30 -9.02
N TRP A 446 -20.73 12.92 -9.73
CA TRP A 446 -19.43 12.32 -10.02
C TRP A 446 -18.48 12.44 -8.81
N ASN A 447 -17.39 11.67 -8.84
CA ASN A 447 -16.33 11.72 -7.84
C ASN A 447 -15.44 12.96 -8.00
N TYR A 448 -15.01 13.53 -6.86
CA TYR A 448 -14.17 14.72 -6.77
C TYR A 448 -13.08 14.55 -5.72
N GLY A 449 -11.80 14.54 -6.15
CA GLY A 449 -10.65 14.39 -5.27
C GLY A 449 -10.58 13.03 -4.57
N GLN A 450 -11.05 12.01 -5.25
CA GLN A 450 -11.30 10.67 -4.73
C GLN A 450 -10.02 9.94 -4.29
N HIS A 451 -10.21 8.93 -3.42
CA HIS A 451 -9.18 8.00 -2.96
C HIS A 451 -9.70 6.56 -3.01
N ASN A 452 -8.77 5.62 -3.06
CA ASN A 452 -8.97 4.19 -2.88
C ASN A 452 -10.15 3.59 -3.68
N PRO A 453 -10.12 3.60 -5.01
CA PRO A 453 -11.06 2.81 -5.80
C PRO A 453 -10.90 1.33 -5.46
N THR A 454 -12.02 0.64 -5.23
CA THR A 454 -12.06 -0.78 -4.85
C THR A 454 -13.14 -1.50 -5.65
N ILE A 455 -12.84 -2.68 -6.17
CA ILE A 455 -13.82 -3.53 -6.86
C ILE A 455 -14.65 -4.27 -5.82
N PHE A 456 -15.97 -4.18 -5.95
CA PHE A 456 -16.96 -4.87 -5.13
C PHE A 456 -17.50 -6.09 -5.88
N GLY A 457 -17.19 -7.29 -5.38
CA GLY A 457 -17.51 -8.54 -6.05
C GLY A 457 -16.63 -8.81 -7.26
N ASP A 458 -17.14 -9.62 -8.19
CA ASP A 458 -16.41 -10.03 -9.39
C ASP A 458 -16.54 -9.00 -10.53
N ARG A 459 -15.60 -9.04 -11.45
CA ARG A 459 -15.70 -8.42 -12.77
C ARG A 459 -16.15 -9.48 -13.76
N ASP A 460 -17.28 -9.22 -14.41
CA ASP A 460 -17.82 -10.11 -15.44
C ASP A 460 -17.90 -9.37 -16.78
N ALA A 461 -17.08 -9.78 -17.75
CA ALA A 461 -17.03 -9.23 -19.11
C ALA A 461 -16.98 -7.69 -19.15
N GLY A 462 -16.26 -7.06 -18.22
CA GLY A 462 -16.16 -5.61 -18.12
C GLY A 462 -17.33 -4.92 -17.43
N VAL A 463 -18.24 -5.69 -16.82
CA VAL A 463 -19.29 -5.17 -15.93
C VAL A 463 -18.92 -5.46 -14.48
N PHE A 464 -18.81 -4.42 -13.63
CA PHE A 464 -18.41 -4.58 -12.24
C PHE A 464 -18.84 -3.38 -11.39
N ASN A 465 -18.75 -3.54 -10.09
CA ASN A 465 -19.00 -2.48 -9.14
C ASN A 465 -17.68 -1.88 -8.67
N LEU A 466 -17.54 -0.55 -8.75
CA LEU A 466 -16.37 0.20 -8.29
C LEU A 466 -16.81 1.19 -7.22
N GLY A 467 -16.37 0.97 -5.99
CA GLY A 467 -16.55 1.89 -4.88
C GLY A 467 -15.32 2.76 -4.69
N MET A 468 -15.47 3.94 -4.09
CA MET A 468 -14.36 4.81 -3.73
C MET A 468 -14.73 5.80 -2.65
N MET A 469 -13.73 6.30 -1.93
CA MET A 469 -13.87 7.48 -1.09
C MET A 469 -13.88 8.71 -1.99
N ASP A 470 -15.02 9.34 -2.12
CA ASP A 470 -15.16 10.62 -2.82
C ASP A 470 -15.04 11.78 -1.82
N ASN A 471 -13.83 12.34 -1.73
CA ASN A 471 -13.54 13.41 -0.76
C ASN A 471 -14.31 14.71 -1.05
N GLY A 472 -14.80 14.91 -2.27
CA GLY A 472 -15.64 16.04 -2.63
C GLY A 472 -14.90 17.36 -2.87
N ASN A 473 -13.59 17.34 -3.01
CA ASN A 473 -12.79 18.55 -3.23
C ASN A 473 -13.18 19.26 -4.54
N LYS A 474 -13.50 20.54 -4.46
CA LYS A 474 -13.88 21.32 -5.66
C LYS A 474 -15.09 20.74 -6.42
N ARG A 475 -16.01 20.04 -5.74
CA ARG A 475 -17.24 19.50 -6.33
C ARG A 475 -18.05 20.59 -7.01
N VAL A 476 -18.52 20.33 -8.22
CA VAL A 476 -19.48 21.22 -8.91
C VAL A 476 -20.87 20.94 -8.35
N MET A 477 -21.46 21.95 -7.73
CA MET A 477 -22.77 21.89 -7.08
C MET A 477 -23.90 22.05 -8.11
N PRO A 478 -25.17 21.72 -7.77
CA PRO A 478 -26.28 21.84 -8.71
C PRO A 478 -26.52 23.25 -9.27
N ASP A 479 -26.09 24.30 -8.55
CA ASP A 479 -26.13 25.70 -9.03
C ASP A 479 -24.96 26.06 -9.95
N GLY A 480 -24.10 25.09 -10.32
CA GLY A 480 -22.93 25.26 -11.17
C GLY A 480 -21.71 25.85 -10.47
N LYS A 481 -21.78 26.19 -9.19
CA LYS A 481 -20.63 26.70 -8.45
C LYS A 481 -19.77 25.57 -7.91
N THR A 482 -18.49 25.85 -7.75
CA THR A 482 -17.53 24.93 -7.14
C THR A 482 -17.54 25.13 -5.62
N CYS A 483 -17.67 24.05 -4.84
CA CYS A 483 -17.67 24.11 -3.39
C CYS A 483 -16.34 24.60 -2.79
N GLY A 484 -16.36 25.11 -1.56
CA GLY A 484 -15.19 25.50 -0.77
C GLY A 484 -14.57 26.85 -1.12
N GLY A 485 -15.15 27.59 -2.08
CA GLY A 485 -14.75 28.96 -2.42
C GLY A 485 -15.42 30.00 -1.48
N LYS A 486 -14.93 31.24 -1.50
CA LYS A 486 -15.55 32.34 -0.73
C LYS A 486 -16.99 32.56 -1.22
N GLY A 487 -17.99 32.37 -0.34
CA GLY A 487 -19.41 32.48 -0.67
C GLY A 487 -19.97 31.32 -1.50
N ALA A 488 -19.22 30.25 -1.66
CA ALA A 488 -19.66 28.99 -2.26
C ALA A 488 -20.20 28.04 -1.19
N PRO A 489 -20.99 27.03 -1.57
CA PRO A 489 -21.39 25.96 -0.68
C PRO A 489 -20.21 25.23 -0.06
N GLU A 490 -20.40 24.64 1.13
CA GLU A 490 -19.39 23.76 1.74
C GLU A 490 -19.23 22.49 0.92
N CYS A 491 -17.99 21.97 0.87
CA CYS A 491 -17.72 20.66 0.30
C CYS A 491 -18.19 19.56 1.26
N TYR A 492 -18.54 18.41 0.71
CA TYR A 492 -18.95 17.24 1.49
C TYR A 492 -18.36 15.97 0.87
N THR A 493 -18.14 14.97 1.71
CA THR A 493 -17.62 13.66 1.33
C THR A 493 -18.76 12.69 1.09
N THR A 494 -18.61 11.82 0.09
CA THR A 494 -19.54 10.72 -0.19
C THR A 494 -18.77 9.41 -0.43
N VAL A 495 -19.50 8.29 -0.47
CA VAL A 495 -18.97 6.96 -0.76
C VAL A 495 -19.79 6.32 -1.86
N PRO A 496 -19.62 6.74 -3.11
CA PRO A 496 -20.34 6.12 -4.21
C PRO A 496 -19.80 4.73 -4.53
N ILE A 497 -20.70 3.78 -4.82
CA ILE A 497 -20.39 2.54 -5.53
C ILE A 497 -21.11 2.62 -6.87
N TYR A 498 -20.33 2.65 -7.95
CA TYR A 498 -20.81 2.66 -9.32
C TYR A 498 -20.82 1.26 -9.89
N ARG A 499 -21.95 0.83 -10.44
CA ARG A 499 -21.97 -0.28 -11.40
C ARG A 499 -21.53 0.24 -12.75
N LEU A 500 -20.40 -0.22 -13.22
CA LEU A 500 -19.80 0.18 -14.49
C LEU A 500 -20.04 -0.87 -15.57
N ASP A 501 -20.30 -0.42 -16.80
CA ASP A 501 -20.23 -1.22 -18.01
C ASP A 501 -19.16 -0.58 -18.92
N GLU A 502 -18.02 -1.25 -19.03
CA GLU A 502 -16.87 -0.74 -19.80
C GLU A 502 -17.14 -0.69 -21.30
N GLN A 503 -18.00 -1.58 -21.83
CA GLN A 503 -18.33 -1.62 -23.25
C GLN A 503 -19.32 -0.50 -23.60
N ALA A 504 -20.41 -0.41 -22.84
CA ALA A 504 -21.44 0.62 -23.05
C ALA A 504 -21.02 2.01 -22.57
N LYS A 505 -19.93 2.12 -21.80
CA LYS A 505 -19.47 3.36 -21.16
C LYS A 505 -20.57 3.98 -20.31
N THR A 506 -21.22 3.16 -19.46
CA THR A 506 -22.26 3.62 -18.54
C THR A 506 -21.87 3.37 -17.10
N ALA A 507 -22.29 4.28 -16.22
CA ALA A 507 -22.15 4.19 -14.78
C ALA A 507 -23.50 4.39 -14.11
N THR A 508 -23.85 3.49 -13.18
CA THR A 508 -25.05 3.57 -12.36
C THR A 508 -24.65 3.59 -10.89
N VAL A 509 -25.08 4.59 -10.15
CA VAL A 509 -24.85 4.63 -8.69
C VAL A 509 -25.78 3.61 -8.04
N ILE A 510 -25.20 2.59 -7.40
CA ILE A 510 -25.96 1.52 -6.72
C ILE A 510 -25.90 1.62 -5.20
N PHE A 511 -24.97 2.39 -4.69
CA PHE A 511 -24.86 2.75 -3.28
C PHE A 511 -24.35 4.19 -3.20
N HIS A 512 -24.92 4.96 -2.33
CA HIS A 512 -24.53 6.34 -2.14
C HIS A 512 -24.80 6.73 -0.69
N ASP A 513 -23.94 7.51 -0.18
CA ASP A 513 -23.90 8.24 1.07
C ASP A 513 -24.77 7.75 2.25
N ILE A 514 -24.10 7.47 3.36
CA ILE A 514 -24.70 7.13 4.64
C ILE A 514 -24.45 8.20 5.72
N PHE A 515 -23.67 9.23 5.39
CA PHE A 515 -23.26 10.23 6.36
C PHE A 515 -24.23 11.40 6.40
N PRO A 516 -24.44 12.00 7.58
CA PRO A 516 -25.20 13.23 7.67
C PRO A 516 -24.63 14.31 6.76
N PRO A 517 -25.45 15.16 6.14
CA PRO A 517 -24.97 16.30 5.39
C PRO A 517 -23.97 17.13 6.20
N GLY A 518 -22.88 17.58 5.57
CA GLY A 518 -21.85 18.39 6.21
C GLY A 518 -20.63 17.63 6.76
N GLN A 519 -20.57 16.31 6.64
CA GLN A 519 -19.30 15.59 6.89
C GLN A 519 -18.34 15.78 5.72
N TYR A 520 -17.14 16.23 6.03
CA TYR A 520 -16.10 16.49 5.04
C TYR A 520 -14.77 15.91 5.49
N SER A 521 -14.27 14.94 4.72
CA SER A 521 -12.93 14.37 4.85
C SER A 521 -12.13 14.77 3.61
N MET A 522 -11.37 15.85 3.71
CA MET A 522 -10.79 16.52 2.53
C MET A 522 -9.69 15.73 1.82
N TRP A 523 -9.15 14.68 2.44
CA TRP A 523 -8.09 13.84 1.86
C TRP A 523 -8.04 12.47 2.53
N GLY A 524 -7.36 11.50 1.86
CA GLY A 524 -7.19 10.15 2.37
C GLY A 524 -8.51 9.39 2.51
N GLY A 525 -8.45 8.35 3.29
CA GLY A 525 -9.57 7.46 3.52
C GLY A 525 -9.70 6.36 2.49
N GLY A 526 -10.66 5.49 2.70
CA GLY A 526 -10.87 4.34 1.84
C GLY A 526 -12.26 3.75 1.97
N VAL A 527 -12.58 2.90 1.01
CA VAL A 527 -13.77 2.07 1.03
C VAL A 527 -13.37 0.66 0.64
N GLU A 528 -13.88 -0.35 1.35
CA GLU A 528 -13.59 -1.76 1.09
C GLU A 528 -14.87 -2.59 1.11
N SER A 529 -14.89 -3.63 0.27
CA SER A 529 -15.93 -4.65 0.28
C SER A 529 -15.55 -5.72 1.29
N LEU A 530 -16.40 -5.96 2.26
CA LEU A 530 -16.20 -7.00 3.26
C LEU A 530 -16.82 -8.34 2.82
N ALA A 531 -16.27 -9.45 3.29
CA ALA A 531 -16.72 -10.78 2.88
C ALA A 531 -18.17 -11.11 3.32
N ASN A 532 -18.66 -10.46 4.39
CA ASN A 532 -20.06 -10.57 4.83
C ASN A 532 -21.04 -9.75 3.98
N GLY A 533 -20.56 -9.01 2.97
CA GLY A 533 -21.33 -8.13 2.12
C GLY A 533 -21.50 -6.71 2.63
N ASP A 534 -20.94 -6.37 3.77
CA ASP A 534 -20.91 -5.01 4.31
C ASP A 534 -19.82 -4.16 3.64
N VAL A 535 -19.87 -2.87 3.89
CA VAL A 535 -18.92 -1.88 3.37
C VAL A 535 -18.11 -1.32 4.54
N GLN A 536 -16.80 -1.40 4.48
CA GLN A 536 -15.94 -0.63 5.38
C GLN A 536 -15.63 0.73 4.78
N ILE A 537 -15.71 1.77 5.61
CA ILE A 537 -15.49 3.15 5.21
C ILE A 537 -14.56 3.81 6.22
N ASP A 538 -13.46 4.37 5.72
CA ASP A 538 -12.53 5.16 6.52
C ASP A 538 -12.66 6.65 6.17
N LEU A 539 -13.16 7.44 7.10
CA LEU A 539 -13.12 8.90 7.04
C LEU A 539 -11.81 9.40 7.67
N CYS A 540 -10.78 9.47 6.88
CA CYS A 540 -9.40 9.80 7.30
C CYS A 540 -9.32 11.13 8.04
N HIS A 541 -9.88 12.20 7.47
CA HIS A 541 -9.68 13.55 7.97
C HIS A 541 -10.96 14.12 8.58
N GLN A 542 -11.13 13.91 9.88
CA GLN A 542 -12.18 14.50 10.70
C GLN A 542 -11.56 15.44 11.74
N GLY A 543 -10.97 16.55 11.25
CA GLY A 543 -10.11 17.40 12.06
C GLY A 543 -8.81 16.69 12.43
N LYS A 544 -8.59 16.40 13.72
CA LYS A 544 -7.44 15.62 14.21
C LYS A 544 -7.83 14.19 14.60
N ALA A 545 -8.78 13.60 13.91
CA ALA A 545 -9.27 12.24 14.18
C ALA A 545 -9.68 11.55 12.89
N SER A 546 -9.82 10.23 12.96
CA SER A 546 -10.43 9.41 11.92
C SER A 546 -11.58 8.58 12.49
N ASN A 547 -12.53 8.27 11.64
CA ASN A 547 -13.63 7.37 11.95
C ASN A 547 -13.70 6.26 10.91
N ILE A 548 -13.60 5.02 11.35
CA ILE A 548 -13.71 3.85 10.52
C ILE A 548 -15.03 3.15 10.84
N TYR A 549 -15.85 2.93 9.83
CA TYR A 549 -17.17 2.33 9.96
C TYR A 549 -17.26 1.02 9.17
N GLU A 550 -17.98 0.04 9.71
CA GLU A 550 -18.57 -1.04 8.95
C GLU A 550 -20.06 -0.81 8.89
N VAL A 551 -20.62 -0.80 7.67
CA VAL A 551 -22.01 -0.50 7.42
C VAL A 551 -22.63 -1.52 6.49
N THR A 552 -23.93 -1.81 6.70
CA THR A 552 -24.66 -2.73 5.80
C THR A 552 -24.83 -2.10 4.42
N GLN A 553 -24.57 -2.88 3.36
CA GLN A 553 -24.81 -2.45 1.97
C GLN A 553 -26.29 -2.60 1.59
N THR A 554 -27.14 -1.75 2.15
CA THR A 554 -28.58 -1.75 1.94
C THR A 554 -29.07 -0.36 1.56
N ALA A 555 -30.34 -0.25 1.14
CA ALA A 555 -30.96 1.04 0.84
C ALA A 555 -31.05 1.99 2.06
N ASN A 556 -31.03 1.43 3.28
CA ASN A 556 -30.95 2.17 4.53
C ASN A 556 -29.77 1.61 5.34
N PRO A 557 -28.54 2.04 5.06
CA PRO A 557 -27.34 1.52 5.69
C PRO A 557 -27.37 1.70 7.22
N LYS A 558 -26.93 0.68 7.94
CA LYS A 558 -26.80 0.71 9.40
C LYS A 558 -25.35 0.53 9.78
N VAL A 559 -24.88 1.32 10.74
CA VAL A 559 -23.56 1.15 11.33
C VAL A 559 -23.55 -0.12 12.20
N VAL A 560 -22.76 -1.11 11.78
CA VAL A 560 -22.56 -2.38 12.48
C VAL A 560 -21.44 -2.25 13.49
N TRP A 561 -20.36 -1.56 13.10
CA TRP A 561 -19.17 -1.35 13.91
C TRP A 561 -18.56 0.01 13.59
N HIS A 562 -17.97 0.65 14.60
CA HIS A 562 -17.34 1.95 14.48
C HIS A 562 -16.10 2.02 15.35
N MET A 563 -14.97 2.41 14.75
CA MET A 563 -13.74 2.73 15.46
C MET A 563 -13.44 4.22 15.29
N HIS A 564 -13.21 4.89 16.42
CA HIS A 564 -12.72 6.26 16.45
C HIS A 564 -11.25 6.29 16.86
N VAL A 565 -10.41 6.87 16.03
CA VAL A 565 -8.97 7.06 16.27
C VAL A 565 -8.75 8.55 16.53
N ALA A 566 -8.55 8.89 17.81
CA ALA A 566 -8.38 10.26 18.22
C ALA A 566 -6.95 10.76 18.02
N ARG A 567 -6.79 12.07 17.78
CA ARG A 567 -5.49 12.76 17.67
C ARG A 567 -4.62 12.28 16.52
N ASN A 568 -5.17 11.54 15.58
CA ASN A 568 -4.47 11.11 14.37
C ASN A 568 -5.45 10.98 13.19
N ASN A 569 -4.90 11.16 12.01
CA ASN A 569 -5.57 10.85 10.76
C ASN A 569 -5.04 9.50 10.28
N VAL A 570 -5.94 8.55 10.04
CA VAL A 570 -5.63 7.25 9.45
C VAL A 570 -5.77 7.39 7.95
N TYR A 571 -4.65 7.30 7.22
CA TYR A 571 -4.67 7.50 5.77
C TYR A 571 -5.52 6.45 5.07
N ARG A 572 -5.40 5.19 5.52
CA ARG A 572 -6.23 4.07 5.09
C ARG A 572 -6.36 3.06 6.22
N ALA A 573 -7.57 2.56 6.42
CA ALA A 573 -7.86 1.43 7.28
C ALA A 573 -8.27 0.23 6.42
N GLN A 574 -7.83 -0.97 6.81
CA GLN A 574 -8.10 -2.20 6.06
C GLN A 574 -8.46 -3.35 7.00
N ARG A 575 -9.58 -4.04 6.74
CA ARG A 575 -9.96 -5.25 7.43
C ARG A 575 -9.25 -6.46 6.84
N LEU A 576 -8.28 -7.01 7.57
CA LEU A 576 -7.59 -8.25 7.22
C LEU A 576 -8.25 -9.44 7.92
N PRO A 577 -8.37 -10.60 7.25
CA PRO A 577 -8.84 -11.82 7.92
C PRO A 577 -7.95 -12.22 9.11
N SER A 578 -6.64 -12.04 8.99
CA SER A 578 -5.63 -12.21 10.04
C SER A 578 -4.31 -11.57 9.60
N LEU A 579 -3.27 -11.67 10.43
CA LEU A 579 -1.89 -11.31 10.06
C LEU A 579 -1.19 -12.37 9.19
N TYR A 580 -1.86 -13.49 8.90
CA TYR A 580 -1.31 -14.57 8.09
C TYR A 580 -2.21 -14.81 6.88
N PRO A 581 -1.70 -14.67 5.64
CA PRO A 581 -2.48 -14.84 4.43
C PRO A 581 -3.18 -16.19 4.38
N GLY A 582 -4.47 -16.17 3.98
CA GLY A 582 -5.29 -17.38 3.86
C GLY A 582 -5.85 -17.93 5.18
N LEU A 583 -5.61 -17.28 6.32
CA LEU A 583 -6.20 -17.63 7.60
C LEU A 583 -7.22 -16.58 8.05
N GLN A 584 -8.26 -17.05 8.75
CA GLN A 584 -9.28 -16.22 9.38
C GLN A 584 -9.16 -16.36 10.91
N TRP A 585 -9.16 -15.26 11.64
CA TRP A 585 -9.23 -15.21 13.12
C TRP A 585 -10.59 -14.76 13.62
#